data_53f6144e06e9050a63c33ce1d100b46f
#
_entry.id   53f6144e06e9050a63c33ce1d100b46f
#
_cell.length_a   1.000
_cell.length_b   1.000
_cell.length_c   1.000
_cell.angle_alpha   90.00
_cell.angle_beta   90.00
_cell.angle_gamma   90.00
#
_symmetry.space_group_name_H-M   'P 1'
#
loop_
_entity.id
_entity.type
_entity.pdbx_description
1 polymer ?
#
loop_
_entity_poly.entity_id
_entity_poly.type
_entity_poly.pdbx_seq_one_letter_code
_entity_poly.pdbx_strand_id
1 'polypeptide(L)'
;MNSTRSLRLFFFSLLLLIIASPGIGVVHADVKVPNIFGSHMVLQQGQANRVWGWADAGEEVTVTIGDQSHSTKASDEGRWQVKLAALPVGGPYELTINGKNELKLADVLVGEVWVCSGQSNMQWSVSQSNDADLEKLTANNSMIRLVTVPQVGTQEPQDNFEGAWAVCSPDNVGDFSGVGYFFGRQLQETLDVPVGLIDNAWGGSACEAWVSRERLAADDRYKALLDRWAATEANYD
;
A
#
# COMPACT_ATOMS: atom_id res chain seq x y z
N MET A 1 -17.45 -18.54 -95.27
CA MET A 1 -17.99 -17.46 -94.41
C MET A 1 -18.34 -18.08 -93.09
N ASN A 2 -17.39 -18.17 -92.14
CA ASN A 2 -17.57 -18.77 -90.81
C ASN A 2 -17.07 -17.76 -89.77
N SER A 3 -18.00 -17.30 -88.95
CA SER A 3 -17.77 -16.42 -87.82
C SER A 3 -17.60 -17.31 -86.59
N THR A 4 -16.39 -17.32 -86.06
CA THR A 4 -16.10 -17.98 -84.75
C THR A 4 -16.19 -16.94 -83.62
N ARG A 5 -17.19 -17.13 -82.73
CA ARG A 5 -17.34 -16.37 -81.55
C ARG A 5 -16.43 -16.96 -80.44
N SER A 6 -15.43 -16.19 -80.00
CA SER A 6 -14.61 -16.50 -78.82
C SER A 6 -15.36 -16.20 -77.51
N LEU A 7 -15.55 -17.23 -76.72
CA LEU A 7 -16.11 -17.16 -75.38
C LEU A 7 -14.95 -16.86 -74.37
N ARG A 8 -14.90 -15.66 -73.82
CA ARG A 8 -13.93 -15.31 -72.75
C ARG A 8 -14.54 -15.70 -71.42
N LEU A 9 -13.99 -16.74 -70.78
CA LEU A 9 -14.23 -17.02 -69.35
C LEU A 9 -13.51 -16.01 -68.47
N PHE A 10 -14.28 -15.28 -67.68
CA PHE A 10 -13.74 -14.47 -66.56
C PHE A 10 -13.63 -15.34 -65.32
N PHE A 11 -12.44 -15.68 -64.92
CA PHE A 11 -12.16 -16.25 -63.58
C PHE A 11 -12.16 -15.12 -62.54
N PHE A 12 -13.20 -15.09 -61.72
CA PHE A 12 -13.19 -14.28 -60.50
C PHE A 12 -12.42 -15.03 -59.41
N SER A 13 -11.16 -14.67 -59.16
CA SER A 13 -10.40 -15.13 -58.01
C SER A 13 -10.89 -14.38 -56.76
N LEU A 14 -11.66 -15.07 -55.93
CA LEU A 14 -12.06 -14.57 -54.60
C LEU A 14 -10.87 -14.70 -53.66
N LEU A 15 -10.15 -13.59 -53.42
CA LEU A 15 -9.04 -13.52 -52.44
C LEU A 15 -9.65 -13.45 -51.06
N LEU A 16 -9.64 -14.56 -50.31
CA LEU A 16 -10.09 -14.64 -48.92
C LEU A 16 -9.02 -13.97 -48.04
N LEU A 17 -9.24 -12.71 -47.64
CA LEU A 17 -8.38 -12.01 -46.72
C LEU A 17 -8.66 -12.52 -45.28
N ILE A 18 -7.83 -13.45 -44.80
CA ILE A 18 -7.86 -13.89 -43.39
C ILE A 18 -7.28 -12.74 -42.58
N ILE A 19 -8.15 -11.94 -41.95
CA ILE A 19 -7.74 -10.96 -40.94
C ILE A 19 -7.37 -11.76 -39.67
N ALA A 20 -6.09 -12.01 -39.50
CA ALA A 20 -5.56 -12.50 -38.25
C ALA A 20 -5.75 -11.37 -37.20
N SER A 21 -6.80 -11.45 -36.41
CA SER A 21 -6.94 -10.60 -35.22
C SER A 21 -5.72 -10.85 -34.34
N PRO A 22 -4.93 -9.82 -33.99
CA PRO A 22 -3.92 -10.00 -32.96
C PRO A 22 -4.65 -10.43 -31.70
N GLY A 23 -4.36 -11.63 -31.21
CA GLY A 23 -4.86 -12.09 -29.93
C GLY A 23 -4.45 -11.03 -28.89
N ILE A 24 -5.42 -10.39 -28.26
CA ILE A 24 -5.18 -9.55 -27.11
C ILE A 24 -4.62 -10.50 -26.06
N GLY A 25 -3.30 -10.51 -25.92
CA GLY A 25 -2.64 -11.21 -24.83
C GLY A 25 -3.20 -10.63 -23.54
N VAL A 26 -3.95 -11.43 -22.80
CA VAL A 26 -4.38 -11.07 -21.45
C VAL A 26 -3.09 -10.93 -20.65
N VAL A 27 -2.70 -9.70 -20.35
CA VAL A 27 -1.61 -9.44 -19.41
C VAL A 27 -2.15 -9.89 -18.06
N HIS A 28 -1.69 -11.04 -17.61
CA HIS A 28 -2.01 -11.55 -16.28
C HIS A 28 -1.25 -10.69 -15.25
N ALA A 29 -1.96 -10.13 -14.30
CA ALA A 29 -1.36 -9.43 -13.18
C ALA A 29 -1.14 -10.43 -12.04
N ASP A 30 0.11 -10.51 -11.55
CA ASP A 30 0.41 -11.24 -10.33
C ASP A 30 -0.34 -10.64 -9.14
N VAL A 31 -0.67 -11.47 -8.13
CA VAL A 31 -1.22 -10.96 -6.87
C VAL A 31 -0.23 -9.98 -6.24
N LYS A 32 -0.73 -8.83 -5.79
CA LYS A 32 0.04 -7.74 -5.17
C LYS A 32 -0.66 -7.23 -3.94
N VAL A 33 0.13 -6.65 -3.03
CA VAL A 33 -0.35 -5.93 -1.84
C VAL A 33 0.31 -4.54 -1.77
N PRO A 34 -0.32 -3.56 -1.12
CA PRO A 34 0.34 -2.29 -0.84
C PRO A 34 1.47 -2.48 0.17
N ASN A 35 2.45 -1.59 0.16
CA ASN A 35 3.68 -1.68 0.96
C ASN A 35 3.46 -1.56 2.48
N ILE A 36 2.22 -1.22 2.91
CA ILE A 36 1.83 -1.34 4.31
C ILE A 36 1.85 -2.81 4.78
N PHE A 37 1.71 -3.77 3.86
CA PHE A 37 1.92 -5.19 4.11
C PHE A 37 3.29 -5.60 3.59
N GLY A 38 4.15 -6.02 4.48
CA GLY A 38 5.51 -6.41 4.16
C GLY A 38 6.10 -7.31 5.22
N SER A 39 7.25 -7.92 4.94
CA SER A 39 8.05 -8.57 5.97
C SER A 39 8.38 -7.56 7.07
N HIS A 40 8.50 -8.04 8.30
CA HIS A 40 8.74 -7.24 9.51
C HIS A 40 7.56 -6.37 9.98
N MET A 41 6.38 -6.39 9.33
CA MET A 41 5.22 -5.61 9.78
C MET A 41 4.69 -6.10 11.14
N VAL A 42 3.89 -5.25 11.79
CA VAL A 42 3.08 -5.62 12.96
C VAL A 42 1.61 -5.54 12.60
N LEU A 43 0.85 -6.59 12.94
CA LEU A 43 -0.60 -6.60 12.87
C LEU A 43 -1.20 -6.22 14.23
N GLN A 44 -2.31 -5.47 14.22
CA GLN A 44 -2.95 -5.03 15.46
C GLN A 44 -3.50 -6.20 16.25
N GLN A 45 -3.16 -6.28 17.53
CA GLN A 45 -3.68 -7.28 18.46
C GLN A 45 -5.15 -7.06 18.81
N GLY A 46 -5.80 -8.10 19.36
CA GLY A 46 -7.12 -8.02 19.96
C GLY A 46 -8.29 -7.78 19.01
N GLN A 47 -8.03 -7.69 17.71
CA GLN A 47 -9.05 -7.46 16.68
C GLN A 47 -8.77 -8.21 15.40
N ALA A 48 -9.78 -8.28 14.55
CA ALA A 48 -9.65 -8.83 13.22
C ALA A 48 -8.93 -7.84 12.29
N ASN A 49 -7.91 -8.30 11.56
CA ASN A 49 -7.12 -7.51 10.64
C ASN A 49 -7.59 -7.71 9.20
N ARG A 50 -7.71 -6.63 8.43
CA ARG A 50 -7.97 -6.70 7.00
C ARG A 50 -6.64 -6.78 6.25
N VAL A 51 -6.59 -7.68 5.25
CA VAL A 51 -5.50 -7.75 4.27
C VAL A 51 -6.14 -7.59 2.89
N TRP A 52 -5.55 -6.75 2.05
CA TRP A 52 -6.10 -6.43 0.74
C TRP A 52 -5.00 -6.20 -0.29
N GLY A 53 -5.41 -6.21 -1.56
CA GLY A 53 -4.49 -5.94 -2.66
C GLY A 53 -5.16 -6.05 -4.01
N TRP A 54 -4.35 -6.37 -5.01
CA TRP A 54 -4.74 -6.46 -6.41
C TRP A 54 -4.38 -7.82 -6.98
N ALA A 55 -5.18 -8.28 -7.93
CA ALA A 55 -4.99 -9.50 -8.71
C ALA A 55 -5.78 -9.39 -10.02
N ASP A 56 -5.74 -10.39 -10.88
CA ASP A 56 -6.61 -10.41 -12.05
C ASP A 56 -8.10 -10.48 -11.64
N ALA A 57 -8.96 -9.87 -12.44
CA ALA A 57 -10.41 -9.94 -12.23
C ALA A 57 -10.89 -11.41 -12.12
N GLY A 58 -11.62 -11.71 -11.06
CA GLY A 58 -12.13 -13.06 -10.76
C GLY A 58 -11.08 -14.06 -10.27
N GLU A 59 -9.82 -13.67 -10.10
CA GLU A 59 -8.77 -14.52 -9.56
C GLU A 59 -9.08 -14.89 -8.11
N GLU A 60 -8.90 -16.17 -7.77
CA GLU A 60 -9.02 -16.65 -6.40
C GLU A 60 -7.72 -16.36 -5.64
N VAL A 61 -7.84 -15.63 -4.54
CA VAL A 61 -6.72 -15.28 -3.67
C VAL A 61 -6.93 -15.90 -2.31
N THR A 62 -5.93 -16.63 -1.82
CA THR A 62 -5.93 -17.26 -0.49
C THR A 62 -4.84 -16.65 0.37
N VAL A 63 -5.21 -16.18 1.56
CA VAL A 63 -4.29 -15.63 2.57
C VAL A 63 -4.23 -16.58 3.75
N THR A 64 -3.00 -16.96 4.14
CA THR A 64 -2.73 -17.89 5.24
C THR A 64 -1.79 -17.25 6.24
N ILE A 65 -2.09 -17.37 7.53
CA ILE A 65 -1.22 -16.95 8.63
C ILE A 65 -1.55 -17.78 9.90
N GLY A 66 -0.53 -18.34 10.53
CA GLY A 66 -0.74 -19.29 11.65
C GLY A 66 -1.66 -20.42 11.22
N ASP A 67 -2.72 -20.67 12.00
CA ASP A 67 -3.70 -21.73 11.71
C ASP A 67 -4.88 -21.25 10.85
N GLN A 68 -4.85 -20.00 10.36
CA GLN A 68 -5.93 -19.40 9.58
C GLN A 68 -5.63 -19.45 8.08
N SER A 69 -6.68 -19.76 7.31
CA SER A 69 -6.66 -19.67 5.85
C SER A 69 -7.99 -19.08 5.37
N HIS A 70 -7.93 -18.02 4.58
CA HIS A 70 -9.10 -17.30 4.07
C HIS A 70 -8.97 -17.08 2.58
N SER A 71 -10.01 -17.43 1.82
CA SER A 71 -10.04 -17.23 0.37
C SER A 71 -11.09 -16.21 -0.03
N THR A 72 -10.82 -15.49 -1.11
CA THR A 72 -11.72 -14.54 -1.74
C THR A 72 -11.47 -14.53 -3.25
N LYS A 73 -12.36 -13.87 -4.01
CA LYS A 73 -12.14 -13.60 -5.43
C LYS A 73 -11.93 -12.10 -5.63
N ALA A 74 -10.99 -11.76 -6.49
CA ALA A 74 -10.80 -10.39 -6.92
C ALA A 74 -12.05 -9.89 -7.68
N SER A 75 -12.43 -8.63 -7.45
CA SER A 75 -13.52 -7.97 -8.17
C SER A 75 -13.18 -7.77 -9.65
N ASP A 76 -14.14 -7.25 -10.43
CA ASP A 76 -13.92 -6.89 -11.82
C ASP A 76 -12.87 -5.79 -12.01
N GLU A 77 -12.65 -4.95 -10.96
CA GLU A 77 -11.59 -3.94 -10.89
C GLU A 77 -10.25 -4.51 -10.39
N GLY A 78 -10.16 -5.83 -10.20
CA GLY A 78 -8.97 -6.50 -9.74
C GLY A 78 -8.63 -6.27 -8.26
N ARG A 79 -9.59 -5.85 -7.41
CA ARG A 79 -9.38 -5.64 -5.97
C ARG A 79 -9.84 -6.85 -5.17
N TRP A 80 -9.05 -7.26 -4.20
CA TRP A 80 -9.42 -8.33 -3.28
C TRP A 80 -9.19 -7.91 -1.83
N GLN A 81 -9.91 -8.54 -0.91
CA GLN A 81 -9.78 -8.33 0.53
C GLN A 81 -10.19 -9.59 1.27
N VAL A 82 -9.45 -9.91 2.33
CA VAL A 82 -9.84 -10.89 3.37
C VAL A 82 -9.81 -10.24 4.75
N LYS A 83 -10.46 -10.87 5.70
CA LYS A 83 -10.47 -10.47 7.11
C LYS A 83 -9.94 -11.63 7.95
N LEU A 84 -8.73 -11.47 8.46
CA LEU A 84 -8.14 -12.42 9.41
C LEU A 84 -8.83 -12.27 10.76
N ALA A 85 -9.07 -13.38 11.45
CA ALA A 85 -9.47 -13.32 12.86
C ALA A 85 -8.31 -12.81 13.73
N ALA A 86 -8.62 -12.39 14.96
CA ALA A 86 -7.58 -11.98 15.90
C ALA A 86 -6.54 -13.10 16.10
N LEU A 87 -5.27 -12.72 16.05
CA LEU A 87 -4.13 -13.60 16.28
C LEU A 87 -3.60 -13.42 17.70
N PRO A 88 -2.98 -14.45 18.28
CA PRO A 88 -2.21 -14.32 19.52
C PRO A 88 -1.10 -13.27 19.37
N VAL A 89 -0.86 -12.52 20.44
CA VAL A 89 0.25 -11.55 20.54
C VAL A 89 1.59 -12.26 20.40
N GLY A 90 2.55 -11.60 19.79
CA GLY A 90 3.92 -12.08 19.59
C GLY A 90 4.18 -12.48 18.14
N GLY A 91 4.72 -13.64 17.91
CA GLY A 91 5.22 -14.11 16.62
C GLY A 91 6.65 -14.65 16.76
N PRO A 92 7.45 -14.72 15.69
CA PRO A 92 7.11 -14.27 14.33
C PRO A 92 6.18 -15.23 13.60
N TYR A 93 5.31 -14.66 12.79
CA TYR A 93 4.45 -15.38 11.84
C TYR A 93 4.99 -15.20 10.41
N GLU A 94 4.63 -16.11 9.52
CA GLU A 94 4.70 -15.92 8.08
C GLU A 94 3.28 -15.74 7.56
N LEU A 95 3.05 -14.66 6.80
CA LEU A 95 1.81 -14.44 6.07
C LEU A 95 2.05 -14.78 4.60
N THR A 96 1.31 -15.76 4.09
CA THR A 96 1.40 -16.20 2.70
C THR A 96 0.15 -15.78 1.93
N ILE A 97 0.34 -15.24 0.75
CA ILE A 97 -0.75 -14.83 -0.15
C ILE A 97 -0.55 -15.59 -1.46
N ASN A 98 -1.50 -16.45 -1.78
CA ASN A 98 -1.49 -17.29 -2.96
C ASN A 98 -2.59 -16.84 -3.92
N GLY A 99 -2.18 -16.51 -5.13
CA GLY A 99 -3.00 -16.35 -6.32
C GLY A 99 -2.35 -17.14 -7.45
N LYS A 100 -2.14 -16.55 -8.60
CA LYS A 100 -1.33 -17.11 -9.69
C LYS A 100 0.16 -17.17 -9.33
N ASN A 101 0.60 -16.24 -8.51
CA ASN A 101 1.92 -16.23 -7.85
C ASN A 101 1.75 -16.40 -6.35
N GLU A 102 2.87 -16.56 -5.66
CA GLU A 102 2.95 -16.62 -4.20
C GLU A 102 3.76 -15.43 -3.66
N LEU A 103 3.19 -14.74 -2.66
CA LEU A 103 3.90 -13.75 -1.85
C LEU A 103 4.07 -14.29 -0.43
N LYS A 104 5.29 -14.20 0.11
CA LYS A 104 5.61 -14.55 1.49
C LYS A 104 6.12 -13.33 2.23
N LEU A 105 5.40 -12.95 3.27
CA LEU A 105 5.77 -11.88 4.17
C LEU A 105 6.24 -12.50 5.48
N ALA A 106 7.56 -12.49 5.69
CA ALA A 106 8.20 -13.14 6.82
C ALA A 106 8.32 -12.20 8.03
N ASP A 107 8.54 -12.78 9.20
CA ASP A 107 8.80 -12.04 10.44
C ASP A 107 7.67 -11.03 10.78
N VAL A 108 6.42 -11.45 10.60
CA VAL A 108 5.23 -10.67 10.96
C VAL A 108 4.98 -10.83 12.47
N LEU A 109 4.83 -9.72 13.18
CA LEU A 109 4.47 -9.72 14.59
C LEU A 109 3.02 -9.31 14.80
N VAL A 110 2.48 -9.62 15.97
CA VAL A 110 1.15 -9.20 16.43
C VAL A 110 1.30 -8.43 17.73
N GLY A 111 0.84 -7.18 17.77
CA GLY A 111 0.99 -6.30 18.90
C GLY A 111 0.22 -4.98 18.70
N GLU A 112 0.77 -3.89 19.18
CA GLU A 112 0.20 -2.55 19.01
C GLU A 112 0.67 -1.90 17.71
N VAL A 113 -0.24 -1.26 16.97
CA VAL A 113 0.10 -0.51 15.75
C VAL A 113 -0.38 0.93 15.89
N TRP A 114 0.54 1.89 15.72
CA TRP A 114 0.28 3.30 15.88
C TRP A 114 0.69 4.10 14.66
N VAL A 115 -0.16 5.04 14.25
CA VAL A 115 0.12 6.02 13.21
C VAL A 115 0.63 7.30 13.85
N CYS A 116 1.88 7.65 13.58
CA CYS A 116 2.55 8.86 14.01
C CYS A 116 2.34 9.94 12.94
N SER A 117 1.23 10.69 13.03
CA SER A 117 0.81 11.64 12.00
C SER A 117 0.83 13.06 12.54
N GLY A 118 1.02 14.02 11.65
CA GLY A 118 1.00 15.43 11.94
C GLY A 118 2.03 16.22 11.11
N GLN A 119 2.44 17.36 11.66
CA GLN A 119 3.39 18.21 10.97
C GLN A 119 4.77 18.22 11.65
N SER A 120 5.51 19.34 11.64
CA SER A 120 6.92 19.45 11.99
C SER A 120 7.31 18.83 13.34
N ASN A 121 6.51 18.95 14.39
CA ASN A 121 6.84 18.33 15.68
C ASN A 121 6.80 16.80 15.62
N MET A 122 5.87 16.22 14.87
CA MET A 122 5.84 14.77 14.68
C MET A 122 6.95 14.32 13.70
N GLN A 123 7.28 15.14 12.70
CA GLN A 123 8.36 14.84 11.76
C GLN A 123 9.76 14.97 12.37
N TRP A 124 9.92 15.71 13.47
CA TRP A 124 11.22 15.90 14.14
C TRP A 124 11.86 14.56 14.46
N SER A 125 13.00 14.29 13.86
CA SER A 125 13.61 12.95 13.91
C SER A 125 14.39 12.69 15.20
N VAL A 126 14.68 11.41 15.47
CA VAL A 126 15.55 11.01 16.59
C VAL A 126 16.91 11.67 16.47
N SER A 127 17.48 11.78 15.26
CA SER A 127 18.78 12.46 15.04
C SER A 127 18.76 13.95 15.40
N GLN A 128 17.60 14.57 15.48
CA GLN A 128 17.42 15.98 15.87
C GLN A 128 17.02 16.13 17.35
N SER A 129 16.84 15.04 18.06
CA SER A 129 16.46 15.00 19.47
C SER A 129 17.68 15.20 20.38
N ASN A 130 17.42 15.40 21.67
CA ASN A 130 18.49 15.45 22.67
C ASN A 130 19.16 14.08 22.82
N ASP A 131 20.46 14.05 23.06
CA ASP A 131 21.27 12.84 23.21
C ASP A 131 21.11 11.83 22.04
N ALA A 132 20.90 12.33 20.82
CA ALA A 132 20.59 11.55 19.62
C ALA A 132 21.59 10.40 19.36
N ASP A 133 22.88 10.60 19.60
CA ASP A 133 23.89 9.57 19.36
C ASP A 133 23.76 8.41 20.34
N LEU A 134 23.43 8.68 21.60
CA LEU A 134 23.18 7.65 22.60
C LEU A 134 21.87 6.91 22.28
N GLU A 135 20.82 7.64 21.93
CA GLU A 135 19.53 7.06 21.56
C GLU A 135 19.66 6.14 20.34
N LYS A 136 20.36 6.57 19.29
CA LYS A 136 20.64 5.72 18.12
C LYS A 136 21.45 4.49 18.50
N LEU A 137 22.53 4.66 19.27
CA LEU A 137 23.40 3.55 19.66
C LEU A 137 22.65 2.45 20.44
N THR A 138 21.66 2.83 21.22
CA THR A 138 20.87 1.91 22.06
C THR A 138 19.59 1.39 21.40
N ALA A 139 19.24 1.89 20.21
CA ALA A 139 18.02 1.55 19.50
C ALA A 139 18.07 0.17 18.82
N ASN A 140 18.40 -0.87 19.57
CA ASN A 140 18.41 -2.24 19.07
C ASN A 140 17.25 -3.01 19.72
N ASN A 141 16.04 -2.86 19.17
CA ASN A 141 14.84 -3.47 19.71
C ASN A 141 14.05 -4.21 18.64
N SER A 142 14.15 -5.54 18.64
CA SER A 142 13.48 -6.41 17.68
C SER A 142 11.96 -6.47 17.83
N MET A 143 11.40 -5.93 18.92
CA MET A 143 9.96 -5.84 19.14
C MET A 143 9.36 -4.51 18.62
N ILE A 144 10.18 -3.56 18.23
CA ILE A 144 9.75 -2.31 17.60
C ILE A 144 9.98 -2.41 16.09
N ARG A 145 8.97 -2.06 15.32
CA ARG A 145 8.99 -2.06 13.85
C ARG A 145 8.61 -0.69 13.33
N LEU A 146 9.32 -0.24 12.34
CA LEU A 146 9.24 1.11 11.80
C LEU A 146 8.91 1.06 10.31
N VAL A 147 7.99 1.91 9.87
CA VAL A 147 7.77 2.22 8.46
C VAL A 147 7.49 3.70 8.31
N THR A 148 8.12 4.33 7.31
CA THR A 148 7.89 5.74 6.99
C THR A 148 7.16 5.86 5.65
N VAL A 149 6.07 6.61 5.64
CA VAL A 149 5.38 7.01 4.42
C VAL A 149 6.12 8.22 3.84
N PRO A 150 6.66 8.15 2.61
CA PRO A 150 7.41 9.24 2.04
C PRO A 150 6.53 10.45 1.74
N GLN A 151 7.12 11.65 1.82
CA GLN A 151 6.44 12.91 1.54
C GLN A 151 6.33 13.14 0.02
N VAL A 152 5.33 12.51 -0.59
CA VAL A 152 5.05 12.63 -2.02
C VAL A 152 3.72 13.35 -2.22
N GLY A 153 3.75 14.57 -2.77
CA GLY A 153 2.55 15.32 -3.12
C GLY A 153 1.91 14.75 -4.38
N THR A 154 0.62 14.47 -4.33
CA THR A 154 -0.16 13.98 -5.48
C THR A 154 -1.50 14.71 -5.54
N GLN A 155 -2.07 14.84 -6.74
CA GLN A 155 -3.41 15.43 -6.93
C GLN A 155 -4.52 14.44 -6.61
N GLU A 156 -4.26 13.16 -6.82
CA GLU A 156 -5.22 12.09 -6.58
C GLU A 156 -4.79 11.21 -5.39
N PRO A 157 -5.75 10.66 -4.63
CA PRO A 157 -5.46 9.69 -3.59
C PRO A 157 -4.66 8.51 -4.12
N GLN A 158 -3.67 8.08 -3.36
CA GLN A 158 -2.83 6.94 -3.70
C GLN A 158 -3.21 5.72 -2.88
N ASP A 159 -3.21 4.56 -3.53
CA ASP A 159 -3.53 3.28 -2.88
C ASP A 159 -2.28 2.57 -2.30
N ASN A 160 -1.09 3.13 -2.55
CA ASN A 160 0.20 2.59 -2.11
C ASN A 160 1.23 3.72 -1.92
N PHE A 161 2.32 3.40 -1.27
CA PHE A 161 3.47 4.30 -1.09
C PHE A 161 4.78 3.51 -1.26
N GLU A 162 5.88 4.20 -1.53
CA GLU A 162 7.21 3.60 -1.56
C GLU A 162 7.77 3.49 -0.14
N GLY A 163 8.13 2.28 0.29
CA GLY A 163 8.65 2.04 1.63
C GLY A 163 8.52 0.58 2.03
N ALA A 164 9.17 0.24 3.13
CA ALA A 164 9.11 -1.09 3.72
C ALA A 164 9.24 -1.01 5.25
N TRP A 165 8.64 -1.97 5.93
CA TRP A 165 8.84 -2.16 7.35
C TRP A 165 10.29 -2.55 7.66
N ALA A 166 10.83 -2.02 8.73
CA ALA A 166 12.16 -2.35 9.23
C ALA A 166 12.14 -2.69 10.71
N VAL A 167 13.01 -3.58 11.12
CA VAL A 167 13.29 -3.83 12.55
C VAL A 167 14.03 -2.61 13.11
N CYS A 168 13.59 -2.07 14.24
CA CYS A 168 14.24 -0.92 14.88
C CYS A 168 15.70 -1.24 15.19
N SER A 169 16.59 -0.43 14.66
CA SER A 169 18.03 -0.57 14.80
C SER A 169 18.74 0.79 14.81
N PRO A 170 20.02 0.85 15.24
CA PRO A 170 20.85 2.06 15.14
C PRO A 170 20.91 2.66 13.73
N ASP A 171 20.79 1.81 12.69
CA ASP A 171 20.96 2.23 11.29
C ASP A 171 19.72 2.94 10.73
N ASN A 172 18.51 2.71 11.31
CA ASN A 172 17.26 3.22 10.73
C ASN A 172 16.45 4.13 11.67
N VAL A 173 16.68 4.08 12.97
CA VAL A 173 15.92 4.89 13.94
C VAL A 173 16.22 6.39 13.81
N GLY A 174 17.41 6.75 13.32
CA GLY A 174 17.88 8.15 13.30
C GLY A 174 16.96 9.09 12.51
N ASP A 175 16.43 8.66 11.39
CA ASP A 175 15.57 9.43 10.51
C ASP A 175 14.08 9.29 10.83
N PHE A 176 13.72 8.37 11.74
CA PHE A 176 12.36 8.16 12.19
C PHE A 176 11.88 9.27 13.14
N SER A 177 10.56 9.49 13.22
CA SER A 177 9.94 10.41 14.17
C SER A 177 10.45 10.19 15.59
N GLY A 178 11.07 11.19 16.22
CA GLY A 178 11.51 11.13 17.62
C GLY A 178 10.31 10.94 18.56
N VAL A 179 9.24 11.71 18.35
CA VAL A 179 8.00 11.56 19.15
C VAL A 179 7.43 10.15 19.00
N GLY A 180 7.34 9.64 17.76
CA GLY A 180 6.86 8.29 17.47
C GLY A 180 7.74 7.23 18.14
N TYR A 181 9.05 7.32 17.98
CA TYR A 181 10.01 6.36 18.54
C TYR A 181 9.96 6.32 20.08
N PHE A 182 10.05 7.47 20.76
CA PHE A 182 10.04 7.51 22.22
C PHE A 182 8.72 7.03 22.82
N PHE A 183 7.60 7.39 22.16
CA PHE A 183 6.29 6.86 22.52
C PHE A 183 6.23 5.34 22.35
N GLY A 184 6.64 4.82 21.19
CA GLY A 184 6.60 3.39 20.89
C GLY A 184 7.51 2.57 21.80
N ARG A 185 8.71 3.09 22.13
CA ARG A 185 9.63 2.47 23.09
C ARG A 185 9.00 2.36 24.47
N GLN A 186 8.46 3.47 24.99
CA GLN A 186 7.79 3.47 26.28
C GLN A 186 6.60 2.53 26.33
N LEU A 187 5.84 2.46 25.24
CA LEU A 187 4.69 1.56 25.11
C LEU A 187 5.14 0.09 25.11
N GLN A 188 6.18 -0.23 24.35
CA GLN A 188 6.74 -1.59 24.29
C GLN A 188 7.27 -2.03 25.66
N GLU A 189 8.02 -1.19 26.34
CA GLU A 189 8.53 -1.47 27.69
C GLU A 189 7.42 -1.65 28.72
N THR A 190 6.31 -0.92 28.58
CA THR A 190 5.19 -0.96 29.53
C THR A 190 4.29 -2.17 29.34
N LEU A 191 4.00 -2.52 28.08
CA LEU A 191 3.05 -3.57 27.73
C LEU A 191 3.70 -4.93 27.45
N ASP A 192 5.02 -4.94 27.22
CA ASP A 192 5.79 -6.12 26.81
C ASP A 192 5.20 -6.85 25.58
N VAL A 193 4.77 -6.07 24.59
CA VAL A 193 4.21 -6.55 23.31
C VAL A 193 4.94 -5.91 22.13
N PRO A 194 4.91 -6.52 20.93
CA PRO A 194 5.41 -5.87 19.73
C PRO A 194 4.73 -4.53 19.45
N VAL A 195 5.48 -3.56 18.92
CA VAL A 195 4.96 -2.24 18.54
C VAL A 195 5.36 -1.90 17.12
N GLY A 196 4.37 -1.68 16.27
CA GLY A 196 4.54 -1.16 14.91
C GLY A 196 4.25 0.33 14.85
N LEU A 197 5.18 1.11 14.34
CA LEU A 197 5.06 2.56 14.20
C LEU A 197 5.06 2.93 12.71
N ILE A 198 4.02 3.66 12.31
CA ILE A 198 3.85 4.17 10.95
C ILE A 198 4.06 5.67 10.99
N ASP A 199 5.21 6.15 10.55
CA ASP A 199 5.48 7.58 10.46
C ASP A 199 4.84 8.14 9.18
N ASN A 200 3.85 9.00 9.37
CA ASN A 200 3.14 9.72 8.32
C ASN A 200 3.06 11.20 8.71
N ALA A 201 4.22 11.83 8.86
CA ALA A 201 4.31 13.23 9.25
C ALA A 201 4.84 14.08 8.09
N TRP A 202 4.31 15.31 7.96
CA TRP A 202 4.75 16.26 6.94
C TRP A 202 4.83 17.68 7.50
N GLY A 203 6.03 18.13 7.79
CA GLY A 203 6.30 19.47 8.32
C GLY A 203 5.82 20.56 7.36
N GLY A 204 5.21 21.60 7.94
CA GLY A 204 4.63 22.70 7.17
C GLY A 204 3.25 22.41 6.58
N SER A 205 2.70 21.21 6.75
CA SER A 205 1.34 20.91 6.30
C SER A 205 0.30 21.66 7.14
N ALA A 206 -0.74 22.17 6.48
CA ALA A 206 -1.89 22.75 7.15
C ALA A 206 -2.83 21.63 7.68
N CYS A 207 -3.66 21.94 8.69
CA CYS A 207 -4.61 20.97 9.25
C CYS A 207 -5.54 20.37 8.20
N GLU A 208 -5.94 21.18 7.24
CA GLU A 208 -6.87 20.81 6.17
C GLU A 208 -6.28 19.75 5.23
N ALA A 209 -4.94 19.67 5.11
CA ALA A 209 -4.28 18.64 4.31
C ALA A 209 -4.49 17.22 4.88
N TRP A 210 -4.88 17.11 6.15
CA TRP A 210 -5.14 15.84 6.84
C TRP A 210 -6.64 15.48 6.87
N VAL A 211 -7.47 16.25 6.18
CA VAL A 211 -8.93 16.03 6.07
C VAL A 211 -9.26 15.72 4.61
N SER A 212 -10.05 14.69 4.36
CA SER A 212 -10.45 14.37 2.99
C SER A 212 -11.23 15.53 2.34
N ARG A 213 -11.01 15.75 1.03
CA ARG A 213 -11.73 16.80 0.25
C ARG A 213 -13.25 16.68 0.40
N GLU A 214 -13.78 15.45 0.42
CA GLU A 214 -15.21 15.19 0.64
C GLU A 214 -15.70 15.75 1.98
N ARG A 215 -14.94 15.56 3.05
CA ARG A 215 -15.29 16.08 4.38
C ARG A 215 -15.20 17.60 4.44
N LEU A 216 -14.20 18.19 3.82
CA LEU A 216 -14.10 19.65 3.71
C LEU A 216 -15.25 20.22 2.88
N ALA A 217 -15.63 19.57 1.78
CA ALA A 217 -16.73 20.01 0.92
C ALA A 217 -18.12 19.90 1.57
N ALA A 218 -18.25 19.04 2.59
CA ALA A 218 -19.51 18.90 3.35
C ALA A 218 -19.78 20.04 4.34
N ASP A 219 -18.86 21.02 4.49
CA ASP A 219 -18.97 22.11 5.46
C ASP A 219 -18.66 23.45 4.79
N ASP A 220 -19.66 24.32 4.70
CA ASP A 220 -19.57 25.63 4.05
C ASP A 220 -18.44 26.53 4.60
N ARG A 221 -17.98 26.30 5.82
CA ARG A 221 -16.85 27.03 6.43
C ARG A 221 -15.56 26.86 5.63
N TYR A 222 -15.42 25.77 4.91
CA TYR A 222 -14.22 25.46 4.10
C TYR A 222 -14.37 25.86 2.61
N LYS A 223 -15.55 26.42 2.21
CA LYS A 223 -15.79 26.80 0.81
C LYS A 223 -14.69 27.72 0.26
N ALA A 224 -14.32 28.76 0.99
CA ALA A 224 -13.29 29.72 0.55
C ALA A 224 -11.90 29.06 0.40
N LEU A 225 -11.59 28.04 1.21
CA LEU A 225 -10.37 27.24 1.09
C LEU A 225 -10.40 26.43 -0.21
N LEU A 226 -11.50 25.71 -0.46
CA LEU A 226 -11.65 24.86 -1.63
C LEU A 226 -11.67 25.67 -2.94
N ASP A 227 -12.30 26.85 -2.94
CA ASP A 227 -12.30 27.76 -4.10
C ASP A 227 -10.87 28.25 -4.43
N ARG A 228 -10.06 28.59 -3.42
CA ARG A 228 -8.64 28.93 -3.62
C ARG A 228 -7.84 27.76 -4.15
N TRP A 229 -8.07 26.57 -3.61
CA TRP A 229 -7.37 25.36 -4.05
C TRP A 229 -7.71 25.02 -5.51
N ALA A 230 -8.99 25.09 -5.89
CA ALA A 230 -9.42 24.89 -7.28
C ALA A 230 -8.76 25.89 -8.24
N ALA A 231 -8.58 27.15 -7.82
CA ALA A 231 -7.86 28.14 -8.62
C ALA A 231 -6.36 27.82 -8.72
N THR A 232 -5.75 27.23 -7.68
CA THR A 232 -4.35 26.78 -7.70
C THR A 232 -4.19 25.59 -8.64
N GLU A 233 -5.06 24.59 -8.57
CA GLU A 233 -5.07 23.42 -9.45
C GLU A 233 -5.23 23.81 -10.93
N ALA A 234 -6.12 24.75 -11.22
CA ALA A 234 -6.34 25.24 -12.60
C ALA A 234 -5.12 25.96 -13.23
N ASN A 235 -4.17 26.40 -12.41
CA ASN A 235 -2.93 27.05 -12.84
C ASN A 235 -1.68 26.20 -12.63
N TYR A 236 -1.86 24.93 -12.24
CA TYR A 236 -0.76 23.99 -12.06
C TYR A 236 -0.49 23.29 -13.39
N ASP A 237 0.67 23.55 -13.98
CA ASP A 237 1.18 22.96 -15.23
C ASP A 237 2.08 21.74 -14.96
#